data_a4ed598e22f76242f496a27bd60c6d1a
#
_entry.id   a4ed598e22f76242f496a27bd60c6d1a
#
_cell.length_a   1.000
_cell.length_b   1.000
_cell.length_c   1.000
_cell.angle_alpha   90.00
_cell.angle_beta   90.00
_cell.angle_gamma   90.00
#
_symmetry.space_group_name_H-M   'P 1'
#
loop_
_entity.id
_entity.type
_entity.pdbx_description
1 polymer ?
#
loop_
_entity_poly.entity_id
_entity_poly.type
_entity_poly.pdbx_seq_one_letter_code
_entity_poly.pdbx_strand_id
1 'polypeptide(L)'
;SIEEAQERAARFAKGMMAHTAEPQGRSMELYQAFVSAVEQHAKTNSDVAFYADCLNVSPRYLSQVCRKLGEKTPKQIIDTTLLACIHQELMLTTHTFQEIAYGCGFTSQAHFSKFFKKLTGMTPSDFRRQNKK
;
A
#
# COMPACT_ATOMS: atom_id res chain seq x y z
N SER A 1 -4.95 -17.33 -12.25
CA SER A 1 -5.13 -17.01 -10.84
C SER A 1 -4.10 -15.99 -10.37
N ILE A 2 -4.35 -15.42 -9.21
CA ILE A 2 -3.43 -14.44 -8.62
C ILE A 2 -2.08 -15.10 -8.30
N GLU A 3 -2.11 -16.32 -7.82
CA GLU A 3 -0.88 -17.06 -7.51
C GLU A 3 -0.05 -17.31 -8.76
N GLU A 4 -0.69 -17.66 -9.86
CA GLU A 4 0.02 -17.86 -11.13
C GLU A 4 0.64 -16.57 -11.64
N ALA A 5 -0.06 -15.45 -11.50
CA ALA A 5 0.47 -14.16 -11.91
C ALA A 5 1.68 -13.78 -11.06
N GLN A 6 1.61 -14.03 -9.74
CA GLN A 6 2.72 -13.76 -8.84
C GLN A 6 3.92 -14.66 -9.14
N GLU A 7 3.69 -15.93 -9.44
CA GLU A 7 4.77 -16.83 -9.83
C GLU A 7 5.43 -16.41 -11.13
N ARG A 8 4.64 -15.96 -12.11
CA ARG A 8 5.20 -15.49 -13.37
C ARG A 8 6.04 -14.23 -13.18
N ALA A 9 5.56 -13.30 -12.36
CA ALA A 9 6.31 -12.09 -12.05
C ALA A 9 7.62 -12.42 -11.33
N ALA A 10 7.56 -13.34 -10.36
CA ALA A 10 8.74 -13.78 -9.64
C ALA A 10 9.75 -14.45 -10.56
N ARG A 11 9.29 -15.31 -11.46
CA ARG A 11 10.17 -15.99 -12.43
C ARG A 11 10.79 -15.00 -13.40
N PHE A 12 10.01 -14.03 -13.86
CA PHE A 12 10.52 -12.99 -14.75
C PHE A 12 11.60 -12.17 -14.07
N ALA A 13 11.37 -11.72 -12.85
CA ALA A 13 12.35 -10.95 -12.08
C ALA A 13 13.61 -11.78 -11.82
N LYS A 14 13.44 -13.05 -11.49
CA LYS A 14 14.55 -13.96 -11.25
C LYS A 14 15.36 -14.19 -12.51
N GLY A 15 14.68 -14.34 -13.65
CA GLY A 15 15.35 -14.49 -14.94
C GLY A 15 16.16 -13.26 -15.31
N MET A 16 15.60 -12.08 -15.08
CA MET A 16 16.33 -10.83 -15.32
C MET A 16 17.56 -10.73 -14.45
N MET A 17 17.46 -11.11 -13.18
CA MET A 17 18.61 -11.10 -12.28
C MET A 17 19.71 -12.05 -12.72
N ALA A 18 19.32 -13.22 -13.21
CA ALA A 18 20.27 -14.21 -13.68
C ALA A 18 21.06 -13.70 -14.90
N HIS A 19 20.42 -12.88 -15.75
CA HIS A 19 21.06 -12.35 -16.94
C HIS A 19 21.94 -11.13 -16.67
N THR A 20 21.50 -10.26 -15.76
CA THR A 20 22.17 -8.98 -15.56
C THR A 20 23.10 -8.94 -14.36
N ALA A 21 22.78 -9.70 -13.31
CA ALA A 21 23.50 -9.68 -12.03
C ALA A 21 23.69 -8.27 -11.47
N GLU A 22 22.85 -7.32 -11.85
CA GLU A 22 22.98 -5.92 -11.48
C GLU A 22 22.14 -5.58 -10.24
N PRO A 23 22.61 -4.63 -9.39
CA PRO A 23 21.84 -4.18 -8.24
C PRO A 23 20.44 -3.68 -8.58
N GLN A 24 20.25 -3.17 -9.81
CA GLN A 24 18.95 -2.66 -10.25
C GLN A 24 17.89 -3.74 -10.30
N GLY A 25 18.23 -4.97 -10.68
CA GLY A 25 17.29 -6.08 -10.69
C GLY A 25 16.81 -6.42 -9.30
N ARG A 26 17.71 -6.40 -8.32
CA ARG A 26 17.36 -6.65 -6.93
C ARG A 26 16.47 -5.55 -6.36
N SER A 27 16.79 -4.31 -6.71
CA SER A 27 15.98 -3.16 -6.25
C SER A 27 14.57 -3.25 -6.81
N MET A 28 14.41 -3.58 -8.08
CA MET A 28 13.09 -3.72 -8.68
C MET A 28 12.32 -4.88 -8.06
N GLU A 29 12.98 -5.99 -7.83
CA GLU A 29 12.36 -7.14 -7.18
C GLU A 29 11.88 -6.80 -5.77
N LEU A 30 12.71 -6.09 -5.00
CA LEU A 30 12.34 -5.64 -3.67
C LEU A 30 11.17 -4.66 -3.73
N TYR A 31 11.21 -3.72 -4.66
CA TYR A 31 10.13 -2.74 -4.80
C TYR A 31 8.80 -3.42 -5.11
N GLN A 32 8.79 -4.35 -6.04
CA GLN A 32 7.59 -5.09 -6.41
C GLN A 32 7.09 -5.94 -5.25
N ALA A 33 7.98 -6.58 -4.51
CA ALA A 33 7.61 -7.36 -3.34
C ALA A 33 7.00 -6.47 -2.26
N PHE A 34 7.55 -5.27 -2.07
CA PHE A 34 7.01 -4.32 -1.10
C PHE A 34 5.61 -3.85 -1.50
N VAL A 35 5.42 -3.46 -2.76
CA VAL A 35 4.11 -3.02 -3.24
C VAL A 35 3.07 -4.14 -3.08
N SER A 36 3.44 -5.36 -3.41
CA SER A 36 2.56 -6.52 -3.26
C SER A 36 2.19 -6.77 -1.79
N ALA A 37 3.19 -6.67 -0.90
CA ALA A 37 2.95 -6.84 0.54
C ALA A 37 2.01 -5.76 1.08
N VAL A 38 2.19 -4.51 0.63
CA VAL A 38 1.32 -3.41 1.04
C VAL A 38 -0.11 -3.65 0.58
N GLU A 39 -0.30 -4.11 -0.65
CA GLU A 39 -1.64 -4.41 -1.15
C GLU A 39 -2.33 -5.49 -0.31
N GLN A 40 -1.57 -6.44 0.22
CA GLN A 40 -2.12 -7.51 1.04
C GLN A 40 -2.37 -7.11 2.49
N HIS A 41 -1.57 -6.20 3.03
CA HIS A 41 -1.52 -5.96 4.48
C HIS A 41 -1.81 -4.53 4.92
N ALA A 42 -2.08 -3.59 4.01
CA ALA A 42 -2.23 -2.18 4.36
C ALA A 42 -3.35 -1.95 5.39
N LYS A 43 -4.42 -2.74 5.35
CA LYS A 43 -5.52 -2.60 6.29
C LYS A 43 -5.17 -3.03 7.71
N THR A 44 -4.14 -3.84 7.88
CA THR A 44 -3.74 -4.34 9.19
C THR A 44 -2.42 -3.80 9.67
N ASN A 45 -1.56 -3.34 8.76
CA ASN A 45 -0.23 -2.85 9.10
C ASN A 45 0.12 -1.61 8.30
N SER A 46 0.29 -0.50 8.99
CA SER A 46 0.70 0.77 8.38
C SER A 46 2.14 1.17 8.76
N ASP A 47 2.85 0.28 9.43
CA ASP A 47 4.20 0.55 9.92
C ASP A 47 5.24 0.07 8.92
N VAL A 48 6.12 0.96 8.49
CA VAL A 48 7.20 0.64 7.56
C VAL A 48 8.11 -0.48 8.11
N ALA A 49 8.35 -0.49 9.42
CA ALA A 49 9.22 -1.49 10.05
C ALA A 49 8.66 -2.91 9.85
N PHE A 50 7.35 -3.07 9.88
CA PHE A 50 6.72 -4.38 9.63
C PHE A 50 7.12 -4.91 8.25
N TYR A 51 7.02 -4.06 7.23
CA TYR A 51 7.31 -4.47 5.85
C TYR A 51 8.81 -4.69 5.64
N ALA A 52 9.64 -3.85 6.23
CA ALA A 52 11.09 -4.02 6.14
C ALA A 52 11.51 -5.37 6.74
N ASP A 53 10.94 -5.72 7.89
CA ASP A 53 11.21 -7.01 8.53
C ASP A 53 10.77 -8.17 7.66
N CYS A 54 9.57 -8.10 7.07
CA CYS A 54 9.06 -9.14 6.18
C CYS A 54 9.97 -9.35 4.97
N LEU A 55 10.60 -8.29 4.50
CA LEU A 55 11.45 -8.31 3.32
C LEU A 55 12.92 -8.49 3.65
N ASN A 56 13.27 -8.61 4.92
CA ASN A 56 14.63 -8.80 5.40
C ASN A 56 15.58 -7.69 4.98
N VAL A 57 15.09 -6.45 5.04
CA VAL A 57 15.88 -5.26 4.73
C VAL A 57 15.69 -4.22 5.81
N SER A 58 16.60 -3.23 5.86
CA SER A 58 16.44 -2.11 6.79
C SER A 58 15.37 -1.15 6.24
N PRO A 59 14.67 -0.42 7.12
CA PRO A 59 13.75 0.63 6.65
C PRO A 59 14.44 1.68 5.80
N ARG A 60 15.70 1.98 6.10
CA ARG A 60 16.47 2.95 5.32
C ARG A 60 16.69 2.48 3.89
N TYR A 61 17.10 1.23 3.72
CA TYR A 61 17.32 0.68 2.40
C TYR A 61 16.00 0.61 1.61
N LEU A 62 14.92 0.19 2.26
CA LEU A 62 13.60 0.17 1.64
C LEU A 62 13.20 1.56 1.16
N SER A 63 13.46 2.58 1.99
CA SER A 63 13.18 3.97 1.63
C SER A 63 13.96 4.40 0.39
N GLN A 64 15.25 4.05 0.32
CA GLN A 64 16.08 4.38 -0.84
C GLN A 64 15.53 3.76 -2.11
N VAL A 65 15.15 2.49 -2.05
CA VAL A 65 14.61 1.77 -3.21
C VAL A 65 13.27 2.39 -3.65
N CYS A 66 12.38 2.67 -2.71
CA CYS A 66 11.07 3.24 -3.03
C CYS A 66 11.19 4.62 -3.67
N ARG A 67 12.08 5.47 -3.16
CA ARG A 67 12.29 6.79 -3.74
C ARG A 67 12.90 6.72 -5.13
N LYS A 68 13.82 5.79 -5.33
CA LYS A 68 14.49 5.63 -6.63
C LYS A 68 13.54 5.12 -7.71
N LEU A 69 12.72 4.13 -7.38
CA LEU A 69 11.89 3.42 -8.36
C LEU A 69 10.46 3.93 -8.42
N GLY A 70 9.92 4.43 -7.30
CA GLY A 70 8.53 4.86 -7.22
C GLY A 70 8.34 6.33 -6.93
N GLU A 71 9.43 7.07 -6.72
CA GLU A 71 9.42 8.50 -6.41
C GLU A 71 8.63 8.85 -5.14
N LYS A 72 8.40 7.86 -4.28
CA LYS A 72 7.63 8.01 -3.03
C LYS A 72 8.33 7.29 -1.90
N THR A 73 8.09 7.76 -0.68
CA THR A 73 8.57 7.03 0.50
C THR A 73 7.71 5.78 0.73
N PRO A 74 8.23 4.79 1.47
CA PRO A 74 7.41 3.64 1.83
C PRO A 74 6.10 4.02 2.52
N LYS A 75 6.14 5.00 3.42
CA LYS A 75 4.94 5.45 4.12
C LYS A 75 3.91 6.01 3.16
N GLN A 76 4.35 6.78 2.17
CA GLN A 76 3.45 7.32 1.16
C GLN A 76 2.79 6.21 0.33
N ILE A 77 3.55 5.16 0.02
CA ILE A 77 3.01 4.02 -0.72
C ILE A 77 1.95 3.29 0.12
N ILE A 78 2.22 3.07 1.39
CA ILE A 78 1.27 2.46 2.31
C ILE A 78 0.00 3.30 2.41
N ASP A 79 0.16 4.60 2.64
CA ASP A 79 -0.98 5.52 2.79
C ASP A 79 -1.81 5.61 1.52
N THR A 80 -1.17 5.68 0.36
CA THR A 80 -1.86 5.75 -0.92
C THR A 80 -2.66 4.48 -1.17
N THR A 81 -2.08 3.33 -0.86
CA THR A 81 -2.76 2.04 -1.04
C THR A 81 -3.97 1.93 -0.10
N LEU A 82 -3.79 2.33 1.15
CA LEU A 82 -4.89 2.32 2.12
C LEU A 82 -6.00 3.29 1.69
N LEU A 83 -5.62 4.47 1.20
CA LEU A 83 -6.58 5.44 0.72
C LEU A 83 -7.43 4.89 -0.43
N ALA A 84 -6.81 4.15 -1.34
CA ALA A 84 -7.55 3.52 -2.44
C ALA A 84 -8.58 2.52 -1.92
N CYS A 85 -8.24 1.75 -0.89
CA CYS A 85 -9.19 0.84 -0.24
C CYS A 85 -10.35 1.60 0.40
N ILE A 86 -10.04 2.71 1.05
CA ILE A 86 -11.08 3.54 1.69
C ILE A 86 -12.02 4.14 0.64
N HIS A 87 -11.48 4.61 -0.48
CA HIS A 87 -12.29 5.14 -1.58
C HIS A 87 -13.30 4.08 -2.06
N GLN A 88 -12.83 2.86 -2.25
CA GLN A 88 -13.71 1.77 -2.70
C GLN A 88 -14.82 1.52 -1.68
N GLU A 89 -14.49 1.48 -0.39
CA GLU A 89 -15.48 1.28 0.65
C GLU A 89 -16.52 2.39 0.66
N LEU A 90 -16.08 3.64 0.53
CA LEU A 90 -16.99 4.78 0.55
C LEU A 90 -17.92 4.81 -0.67
N MET A 91 -17.43 4.41 -1.81
CA MET A 91 -18.18 4.48 -3.06
C MET A 91 -19.02 3.24 -3.34
N LEU A 92 -18.51 2.05 -3.01
CA LEU A 92 -19.10 0.80 -3.46
C LEU A 92 -19.89 0.07 -2.38
N THR A 93 -19.85 0.54 -1.13
CA THR A 93 -20.57 -0.12 -0.04
C THR A 93 -21.46 0.87 0.71
N THR A 94 -22.36 0.32 1.53
CA THR A 94 -23.17 1.09 2.46
C THR A 94 -22.64 0.98 3.89
N HIS A 95 -21.42 0.46 4.05
CA HIS A 95 -20.80 0.36 5.36
C HIS A 95 -20.73 1.72 6.05
N THR A 96 -20.91 1.72 7.35
CA THR A 96 -20.79 2.96 8.14
C THR A 96 -19.33 3.39 8.19
N PHE A 97 -19.12 4.66 8.51
CA PHE A 97 -17.75 5.16 8.67
C PHE A 97 -17.02 4.42 9.79
N GLN A 98 -17.74 4.04 10.85
CA GLN A 98 -17.14 3.27 11.94
C GLN A 98 -16.70 1.88 11.46
N GLU A 99 -17.54 1.22 10.66
CA GLU A 99 -17.18 -0.07 10.08
C GLU A 99 -15.97 0.04 9.16
N ILE A 100 -15.94 1.07 8.32
CA ILE A 100 -14.81 1.30 7.42
C ILE A 100 -13.54 1.58 8.23
N ALA A 101 -13.65 2.42 9.26
CA ALA A 101 -12.51 2.77 10.09
C ALA A 101 -11.87 1.53 10.72
N TYR A 102 -12.68 0.71 11.37
CA TYR A 102 -12.16 -0.50 12.01
C TYR A 102 -11.70 -1.54 10.99
N GLY A 103 -12.42 -1.68 9.88
CA GLY A 103 -12.03 -2.60 8.81
C GLY A 103 -10.73 -2.23 8.13
N CYS A 104 -10.34 -0.96 8.17
CA CYS A 104 -9.09 -0.46 7.60
C CYS A 104 -7.99 -0.28 8.64
N GLY A 105 -8.18 -0.78 9.86
CA GLY A 105 -7.12 -0.80 10.87
C GLY A 105 -7.02 0.43 11.75
N PHE A 106 -7.96 1.36 11.66
CA PHE A 106 -7.96 2.53 12.54
C PHE A 106 -8.52 2.19 13.90
N THR A 107 -8.02 2.85 14.94
CA THR A 107 -8.47 2.63 16.32
C THR A 107 -9.76 3.37 16.64
N SER A 108 -10.12 4.37 15.83
CA SER A 108 -11.34 5.14 16.03
C SER A 108 -11.80 5.76 14.72
N GLN A 109 -13.08 6.09 14.65
CA GLN A 109 -13.63 6.80 13.50
C GLN A 109 -13.00 8.19 13.35
N ALA A 110 -12.70 8.85 14.48
CA ALA A 110 -12.06 10.17 14.45
C ALA A 110 -10.68 10.12 13.80
N HIS A 111 -9.90 9.08 14.11
CA HIS A 111 -8.59 8.89 13.53
C HIS A 111 -8.69 8.64 12.02
N PHE A 112 -9.64 7.82 11.61
CA PHE A 112 -9.92 7.55 10.20
C PHE A 112 -10.29 8.84 9.45
N SER A 113 -11.20 9.63 10.00
CA SER A 113 -11.63 10.88 9.36
C SER A 113 -10.49 11.87 9.22
N LYS A 114 -9.64 11.97 10.23
CA LYS A 114 -8.46 12.84 10.20
C LYS A 114 -7.48 12.40 9.12
N PHE A 115 -7.22 11.10 9.03
CA PHE A 115 -6.34 10.54 7.99
C PHE A 115 -6.88 10.87 6.60
N PHE A 116 -8.16 10.60 6.38
CA PHE A 116 -8.79 10.83 5.08
C PHE A 116 -8.75 12.30 4.69
N LYS A 117 -9.11 13.18 5.61
CA LYS A 117 -9.13 14.62 5.34
C LYS A 117 -7.72 15.15 5.07
N LYS A 118 -6.71 14.65 5.79
CA LYS A 118 -5.32 15.06 5.57
C LYS A 118 -4.86 14.75 4.15
N LEU A 119 -5.25 13.59 3.63
CA LEU A 119 -4.77 13.14 2.32
C LEU A 119 -5.63 13.67 1.16
N THR A 120 -6.92 13.91 1.38
CA THR A 120 -7.83 14.29 0.29
C THR A 120 -8.34 15.72 0.37
N GLY A 121 -8.24 16.35 1.54
CA GLY A 121 -8.82 17.67 1.77
C GLY A 121 -10.32 17.63 2.07
N MET A 122 -10.95 16.46 2.07
CA MET A 122 -12.38 16.30 2.30
C MET A 122 -12.64 15.34 3.45
N THR A 123 -13.79 15.52 4.13
CA THR A 123 -14.22 14.53 5.09
C THR A 123 -14.78 13.30 4.37
N PRO A 124 -14.78 12.12 5.01
CA PRO A 124 -15.43 10.95 4.41
C PRO A 124 -16.91 11.19 4.09
N SER A 125 -17.59 11.95 4.95
CA SER A 125 -19.00 12.28 4.75
C SER A 125 -19.21 13.11 3.49
N ASP A 126 -18.39 14.15 3.31
CA ASP A 126 -18.46 14.99 2.12
C ASP A 126 -18.14 14.20 0.86
N PHE A 127 -17.13 13.36 0.93
CA PHE A 127 -16.74 12.56 -0.22
C PHE A 127 -17.86 11.60 -0.64
N ARG A 128 -18.44 10.87 0.32
CA ARG A 128 -19.53 9.93 0.02
C ARG A 128 -20.73 10.66 -0.57
N ARG A 129 -21.08 11.80 0.00
CA ARG A 129 -22.22 12.59 -0.47
C ARG A 129 -22.02 13.08 -1.90
N GLN A 130 -20.82 13.58 -2.23
CA GLN A 130 -20.53 14.10 -3.57
C GLN A 130 -20.49 13.01 -4.63
N ASN A 131 -20.09 11.80 -4.25
CA ASN A 131 -19.89 10.71 -5.20
C ASN A 131 -21.03 9.70 -5.20
N LYS A 132 -22.06 9.91 -4.41
CA LYS A 132 -23.23 9.04 -4.36
C LYS A 132 -24.29 9.64 -5.24
N LYS A 133 -24.74 8.85 -6.20
CA LYS A 133 -25.83 9.25 -7.08
C LYS A 133 -27.16 8.72 -6.60
#